data_0091a69a0a4d33108cb50bb9001a2ad5
#
_entry.id   0091a69a0a4d33108cb50bb9001a2ad5
#
_cell.length_a   1.000
_cell.length_b   1.000
_cell.length_c   1.000
_cell.angle_alpha   90.00
_cell.angle_beta   90.00
_cell.angle_gamma   90.00
#
_symmetry.space_group_name_H-M   'P 1'
#
loop_
_entity.id
_entity.type
_entity.pdbx_description
1 polymer ?
#
loop_
_entity_poly.entity_id
_entity_poly.type
_entity_poly.pdbx_seq_one_letter_code
_entity_poly.pdbx_strand_id
1 'polypeptide(L)'
;MNKNLLIVYALCGILISTGIAYFFVAYGEYTDWMELLNFGIHDETTEKQVEITLFVTSGLIYFGLALWLIKTRFMKKSPYIAAMIVSLALIITYIASRTVGVPIVGVELYVGKLDVISKILQSVVIALSFAGLYKIQQSVRALRV
;
A
#
# COMPACT_ATOMS: atom_id res chain seq x y z
N MET A 1 18.62 19.78 -9.99
CA MET A 1 17.64 18.71 -10.15
C MET A 1 16.24 19.31 -10.30
N ASN A 2 15.52 18.98 -11.35
CA ASN A 2 14.20 19.56 -11.63
C ASN A 2 13.22 19.14 -10.52
N LYS A 3 12.54 20.10 -9.83
CA LYS A 3 11.63 19.82 -8.71
C LYS A 3 10.54 18.80 -9.03
N ASN A 4 10.20 18.66 -10.31
CA ASN A 4 9.22 17.67 -10.78
C ASN A 4 9.78 16.26 -10.72
N LEU A 5 11.05 16.07 -11.04
CA LEU A 5 11.73 14.78 -10.99
C LEU A 5 11.86 14.27 -9.55
N LEU A 6 12.14 15.18 -8.61
CA LEU A 6 12.28 14.86 -7.19
C LEU A 6 10.99 14.21 -6.61
N ILE A 7 9.82 14.81 -6.89
CA ILE A 7 8.54 14.27 -6.38
C ILE A 7 8.28 12.86 -6.91
N VAL A 8 8.63 12.63 -8.15
CA VAL A 8 8.39 11.33 -8.79
C VAL A 8 9.33 10.26 -8.25
N TYR A 9 10.60 10.56 -8.09
CA TYR A 9 11.53 9.63 -7.44
C TYR A 9 11.17 9.38 -5.98
N ALA A 10 10.73 10.41 -5.25
CA ALA A 10 10.22 10.25 -3.90
C ALA A 10 9.00 9.33 -3.88
N LEU A 11 8.03 9.51 -4.80
CA LEU A 11 6.86 8.63 -4.91
C LEU A 11 7.27 7.18 -5.21
N CYS A 12 8.19 6.95 -6.15
CA CYS A 12 8.70 5.61 -6.42
C CYS A 12 9.34 4.98 -5.18
N GLY A 13 10.18 5.72 -4.47
CA GLY A 13 10.82 5.26 -3.24
C GLY A 13 9.78 4.88 -2.17
N ILE A 14 8.77 5.71 -1.96
CA ILE A 14 7.70 5.45 -0.99
C ILE A 14 6.82 4.26 -1.42
N LEU A 15 6.49 4.10 -2.71
CA LEU A 15 5.75 2.92 -3.19
C LEU A 15 6.53 1.63 -2.91
N ILE A 16 7.84 1.61 -3.19
CA ILE A 16 8.70 0.47 -2.90
C ILE A 16 8.77 0.21 -1.39
N SER A 17 8.98 1.24 -0.57
CA SER A 17 9.02 1.13 0.89
C SER A 17 7.70 0.60 1.46
N THR A 18 6.56 1.04 0.91
CA THR A 18 5.23 0.54 1.30
C THR A 18 5.09 -0.95 0.95
N GLY A 19 5.52 -1.36 -0.24
CA GLY A 19 5.53 -2.77 -0.65
C GLY A 19 6.38 -3.63 0.29
N ILE A 20 7.58 -3.18 0.64
CA ILE A 20 8.47 -3.85 1.60
C ILE A 20 7.80 -3.96 2.98
N ALA A 21 7.17 -2.88 3.48
CA ALA A 21 6.47 -2.90 4.76
C ALA A 21 5.37 -3.98 4.79
N TYR A 22 4.60 -4.13 3.71
CA TYR A 22 3.59 -5.18 3.60
C TYR A 22 4.17 -6.60 3.61
N PHE A 23 5.34 -6.82 3.02
CA PHE A 23 6.01 -8.12 3.13
C PHE A 23 6.51 -8.41 4.54
N PHE A 24 6.95 -7.40 5.28
CA PHE A 24 7.30 -7.59 6.70
C PHE A 24 6.07 -7.93 7.55
N VAL A 25 4.92 -7.30 7.30
CA VAL A 25 3.65 -7.66 7.96
C VAL A 25 3.27 -9.10 7.61
N ALA A 26 3.29 -9.47 6.32
CA ALA A 26 2.99 -10.83 5.88
C ALA A 26 3.92 -11.88 6.51
N TYR A 27 5.19 -11.56 6.67
CA TYR A 27 6.15 -12.45 7.35
C TYR A 27 5.84 -12.60 8.83
N GLY A 28 5.44 -11.53 9.52
CA GLY A 28 4.98 -11.59 10.91
C GLY A 28 3.78 -12.53 11.06
N GLU A 29 2.74 -12.32 10.26
CA GLU A 29 1.53 -13.18 10.26
C GLU A 29 1.86 -14.65 9.93
N TYR A 30 2.83 -14.88 9.02
CA TYR A 30 3.27 -16.24 8.71
C TYR A 30 3.98 -16.90 9.90
N THR A 31 4.82 -16.17 10.62
CA THR A 31 5.51 -16.71 11.81
C THR A 31 4.51 -17.02 12.93
N ASP A 32 3.54 -16.14 13.17
CA ASP A 32 2.49 -16.35 14.16
C ASP A 32 1.61 -17.56 13.78
N TRP A 33 1.26 -17.71 12.51
CA TRP A 33 0.54 -18.88 12.03
C TRP A 33 1.31 -20.18 12.25
N MET A 34 2.62 -20.21 11.96
CA MET A 34 3.47 -21.39 12.18
C MET A 34 3.57 -21.74 13.67
N GLU A 35 3.58 -20.74 14.55
CA GLU A 35 3.59 -20.93 15.99
C GLU A 35 2.28 -21.54 16.48
N LEU A 36 1.11 -21.05 16.03
CA LEU A 36 -0.21 -21.62 16.32
C LEU A 36 -0.31 -23.10 15.91
N LEU A 37 0.18 -23.44 14.70
CA LEU A 37 0.21 -24.83 14.23
C LEU A 37 1.07 -25.72 15.12
N ASN A 38 2.20 -25.25 15.62
CA ASN A 38 3.06 -26.00 16.52
C ASN A 38 2.39 -26.28 17.88
N PHE A 39 1.46 -25.41 18.31
CA PHE A 39 0.65 -25.61 19.50
C PHE A 39 -0.63 -26.46 19.23
N GLY A 40 -0.83 -26.92 18.00
CA GLY A 40 -2.00 -27.73 17.61
C GLY A 40 -3.30 -26.94 17.47
N ILE A 41 -3.23 -25.61 17.35
CA ILE A 41 -4.37 -24.72 17.15
C ILE A 41 -4.61 -24.60 15.63
N HIS A 42 -5.72 -25.16 15.16
CA HIS A 42 -6.05 -25.19 13.73
C HIS A 42 -7.24 -24.28 13.36
N ASP A 43 -7.99 -23.81 14.32
CA ASP A 43 -9.25 -23.08 14.09
C ASP A 43 -9.04 -21.71 13.41
N GLU A 44 -7.88 -21.07 13.64
CA GLU A 44 -7.52 -19.75 13.06
C GLU A 44 -6.74 -19.86 11.75
N THR A 45 -6.49 -21.07 11.24
CA THR A 45 -5.64 -21.28 10.05
C THR A 45 -6.15 -20.54 8.81
N THR A 46 -7.47 -20.56 8.57
CA THR A 46 -8.06 -19.89 7.39
C THR A 46 -7.94 -18.39 7.48
N GLU A 47 -8.14 -17.82 8.66
CA GLU A 47 -7.99 -16.38 8.91
C GLU A 47 -6.55 -15.92 8.61
N LYS A 48 -5.56 -16.57 9.19
CA LYS A 48 -4.14 -16.27 8.96
C LYS A 48 -3.71 -16.42 7.50
N GLN A 49 -4.19 -17.44 6.79
CA GLN A 49 -3.92 -17.58 5.36
C GLN A 49 -4.48 -16.42 4.52
N VAL A 50 -5.70 -15.96 4.86
CA VAL A 50 -6.32 -14.80 4.18
C VAL A 50 -5.51 -13.54 4.45
N GLU A 51 -5.11 -13.27 5.69
CA GLU A 51 -4.30 -12.11 6.06
C GLU A 51 -2.96 -12.10 5.32
N ILE A 52 -2.21 -13.21 5.34
CA ILE A 52 -0.93 -13.34 4.64
C ILE A 52 -1.13 -13.07 3.14
N THR A 53 -2.16 -13.65 2.53
CA THR A 53 -2.46 -13.48 1.11
C THR A 53 -2.77 -12.01 0.77
N LEU A 54 -3.56 -11.34 1.61
CA LEU A 54 -3.89 -9.93 1.44
C LEU A 54 -2.64 -9.04 1.54
N PHE A 55 -1.76 -9.29 2.51
CA PHE A 55 -0.54 -8.49 2.69
C PHE A 55 0.46 -8.73 1.57
N VAL A 56 0.70 -9.98 1.15
CA VAL A 56 1.56 -10.30 0.02
C VAL A 56 1.03 -9.65 -1.27
N THR A 57 -0.26 -9.78 -1.55
CA THR A 57 -0.89 -9.18 -2.73
C THR A 57 -0.78 -7.66 -2.71
N SER A 58 -1.01 -7.02 -1.56
CA SER A 58 -0.84 -5.57 -1.39
C SER A 58 0.59 -5.14 -1.67
N GLY A 59 1.58 -5.86 -1.15
CA GLY A 59 2.99 -5.62 -1.42
C GLY A 59 3.32 -5.68 -2.92
N LEU A 60 2.86 -6.72 -3.60
CA LEU A 60 3.05 -6.89 -5.04
C LEU A 60 2.38 -5.77 -5.87
N ILE A 61 1.20 -5.31 -5.46
CA ILE A 61 0.50 -4.19 -6.10
C ILE A 61 1.35 -2.91 -6.02
N TYR A 62 1.95 -2.59 -4.86
CA TYR A 62 2.80 -1.41 -4.70
C TYR A 62 4.06 -1.49 -5.56
N PHE A 63 4.70 -2.64 -5.68
CA PHE A 63 5.81 -2.84 -6.63
C PHE A 63 5.37 -2.67 -8.08
N GLY A 64 4.21 -3.25 -8.44
CA GLY A 64 3.62 -3.09 -9.77
C GLY A 64 3.34 -1.61 -10.11
N LEU A 65 2.82 -0.83 -9.16
CA LEU A 65 2.58 0.60 -9.31
C LEU A 65 3.89 1.39 -9.50
N ALA A 66 4.93 1.06 -8.74
CA ALA A 66 6.25 1.68 -8.91
C ALA A 66 6.83 1.40 -10.31
N LEU A 67 6.79 0.14 -10.76
CA LEU A 67 7.23 -0.26 -12.11
C LEU A 67 6.39 0.42 -13.20
N TRP A 68 5.07 0.50 -13.03
CA TRP A 68 4.18 1.18 -13.99
C TRP A 68 4.51 2.67 -14.09
N LEU A 69 4.76 3.32 -12.96
CA LEU A 69 5.14 4.73 -12.92
C LEU A 69 6.45 4.97 -13.68
N ILE A 70 7.47 4.12 -13.46
CA ILE A 70 8.76 4.17 -14.17
C ILE A 70 8.58 3.91 -15.68
N LYS A 71 7.84 2.85 -16.05
CA LYS A 71 7.60 2.47 -17.44
C LYS A 71 6.90 3.56 -18.24
N THR A 72 6.01 4.32 -17.62
CA THR A 72 5.32 5.45 -18.26
C THR A 72 6.14 6.73 -18.29
N ARG A 73 7.41 6.66 -17.89
CA ARG A 73 8.32 7.82 -17.77
C ARG A 73 7.67 8.99 -17.02
N PHE A 74 6.81 8.65 -16.06
CA PHE A 74 6.13 9.60 -15.18
C PHE A 74 5.16 10.58 -15.88
N MET A 75 4.88 10.38 -17.17
CA MET A 75 4.08 11.30 -17.99
C MET A 75 2.57 10.98 -17.96
N LYS A 76 2.19 9.75 -17.60
CA LYS A 76 0.78 9.34 -17.58
C LYS A 76 0.17 9.60 -16.20
N LYS A 77 -1.10 10.04 -16.19
CA LYS A 77 -1.87 10.29 -14.96
C LYS A 77 -2.32 8.99 -14.27
N SER A 78 -2.54 7.93 -15.06
CA SER A 78 -3.13 6.67 -14.59
C SER A 78 -2.40 6.01 -13.40
N PRO A 79 -1.05 5.89 -13.36
CA PRO A 79 -0.40 5.25 -12.23
C PRO A 79 -0.53 6.06 -10.92
N TYR A 80 -0.59 7.39 -10.99
CA TYR A 80 -0.82 8.23 -9.81
C TYR A 80 -2.23 8.04 -9.26
N ILE A 81 -3.24 8.02 -10.13
CA ILE A 81 -4.64 7.78 -9.75
C ILE A 81 -4.77 6.38 -9.14
N ALA A 82 -4.18 5.37 -9.77
CA ALA A 82 -4.20 4.00 -9.26
C ALA A 82 -3.53 3.90 -7.87
N ALA A 83 -2.39 4.54 -7.67
CA ALA A 83 -1.71 4.57 -6.38
C ALA A 83 -2.57 5.23 -5.28
N MET A 84 -3.28 6.31 -5.60
CA MET A 84 -4.23 6.96 -4.67
C MET A 84 -5.39 6.04 -4.31
N ILE A 85 -6.02 5.41 -5.31
CA ILE A 85 -7.18 4.53 -5.10
C ILE A 85 -6.79 3.32 -4.26
N VAL A 86 -5.69 2.65 -4.60
CA VAL A 86 -5.20 1.48 -3.85
C VAL A 86 -4.88 1.86 -2.40
N SER A 87 -4.15 2.96 -2.19
CA SER A 87 -3.80 3.39 -0.83
C SER A 87 -5.03 3.77 -0.01
N LEU A 88 -6.00 4.47 -0.62
CA LEU A 88 -7.25 4.83 0.05
C LEU A 88 -8.08 3.59 0.39
N ALA A 89 -8.21 2.65 -0.55
CA ALA A 89 -8.94 1.40 -0.33
C ALA A 89 -8.35 0.60 0.84
N LEU A 90 -7.02 0.47 0.90
CA LEU A 90 -6.35 -0.25 1.99
C LEU A 90 -6.46 0.47 3.35
N ILE A 91 -6.48 1.81 3.38
CA ILE A 91 -6.75 2.57 4.61
C ILE A 91 -8.19 2.33 5.07
N ILE A 92 -9.16 2.37 4.15
CA ILE A 92 -10.59 2.12 4.46
C ILE A 92 -10.77 0.69 4.97
N THR A 93 -10.17 -0.30 4.31
CA THR A 93 -10.21 -1.70 4.76
C THR A 93 -9.63 -1.86 6.16
N TYR A 94 -8.52 -1.20 6.45
CA TYR A 94 -7.91 -1.20 7.78
C TYR A 94 -8.86 -0.61 8.85
N ILE A 95 -9.47 0.55 8.56
CA ILE A 95 -10.45 1.16 9.48
C ILE A 95 -11.64 0.22 9.68
N ALA A 96 -12.14 -0.39 8.61
CA ALA A 96 -13.25 -1.34 8.68
C ALA A 96 -12.90 -2.56 9.54
N SER A 97 -11.68 -3.11 9.41
CA SER A 97 -11.22 -4.25 10.22
C SER A 97 -11.17 -3.93 11.72
N ARG A 98 -10.97 -2.65 12.09
CA ARG A 98 -10.91 -2.20 13.48
C ARG A 98 -12.26 -1.77 14.06
N THR A 99 -13.29 -1.59 13.23
CA THR A 99 -14.59 -1.05 13.66
C THR A 99 -15.74 -2.04 13.48
N VAL A 100 -15.97 -2.49 12.26
CA VAL A 100 -17.10 -3.38 11.91
C VAL A 100 -16.66 -4.81 11.64
N GLY A 101 -15.36 -5.05 11.52
CA GLY A 101 -14.80 -6.31 11.08
C GLY A 101 -14.82 -6.48 9.55
N VAL A 102 -13.95 -7.33 9.04
CA VAL A 102 -13.96 -7.77 7.64
C VAL A 102 -14.37 -9.23 7.56
N PRO A 103 -15.01 -9.66 6.46
CA PRO A 103 -15.39 -11.06 6.28
C PRO A 103 -14.19 -11.99 6.53
N ILE A 104 -14.42 -13.08 7.27
CA ILE A 104 -13.46 -14.13 7.64
C ILE A 104 -12.50 -13.72 8.79
N VAL A 105 -11.97 -12.50 8.79
CA VAL A 105 -10.98 -12.03 9.80
C VAL A 105 -11.66 -11.45 11.06
N GLY A 106 -12.90 -10.95 10.93
CA GLY A 106 -13.63 -10.37 12.06
C GLY A 106 -13.13 -8.98 12.47
N VAL A 107 -13.28 -8.62 13.75
CA VAL A 107 -12.82 -7.34 14.34
C VAL A 107 -11.51 -7.57 15.06
N GLU A 108 -10.46 -6.96 14.58
CA GLU A 108 -9.13 -7.03 15.15
C GLU A 108 -8.80 -5.76 15.94
N LEU A 109 -8.70 -5.87 17.26
CA LEU A 109 -8.47 -4.72 18.14
C LEU A 109 -6.98 -4.35 18.31
N TYR A 110 -6.07 -5.29 18.02
CA TYR A 110 -4.63 -5.05 18.17
C TYR A 110 -4.10 -4.17 17.04
N VAL A 111 -3.34 -3.14 17.40
CA VAL A 111 -2.67 -2.23 16.46
C VAL A 111 -1.17 -2.43 16.55
N GLY A 112 -0.60 -3.09 15.57
CA GLY A 112 0.84 -3.32 15.46
C GLY A 112 1.61 -2.06 15.04
N LYS A 113 2.88 -1.98 15.41
CA LYS A 113 3.76 -0.87 14.97
C LYS A 113 3.89 -0.81 13.45
N LEU A 114 3.95 -1.95 12.78
CA LEU A 114 4.03 -2.03 11.32
C LEU A 114 2.74 -1.57 10.65
N ASP A 115 1.57 -1.79 11.29
CA ASP A 115 0.29 -1.27 10.79
C ASP A 115 0.30 0.25 10.73
N VAL A 116 0.73 0.90 11.80
CA VAL A 116 0.82 2.37 11.85
C VAL A 116 1.79 2.88 10.79
N ILE A 117 2.97 2.26 10.67
CA ILE A 117 3.97 2.63 9.66
C ILE A 117 3.38 2.50 8.25
N SER A 118 2.69 1.40 7.94
CA SER A 118 2.08 1.19 6.63
C SER A 118 1.03 2.25 6.31
N LYS A 119 0.23 2.70 7.29
CA LYS A 119 -0.79 3.75 7.10
C LYS A 119 -0.16 5.13 6.89
N ILE A 120 0.92 5.44 7.60
CA ILE A 120 1.71 6.66 7.35
C ILE A 120 2.25 6.65 5.92
N LEU A 121 2.89 5.56 5.49
CA LEU A 121 3.42 5.43 4.13
C LEU A 121 2.31 5.58 3.07
N GLN A 122 1.15 4.96 3.26
CA GLN A 122 0.00 5.09 2.37
C GLN A 122 -0.51 6.53 2.27
N SER A 123 -0.57 7.24 3.40
CA SER A 123 -0.95 8.66 3.42
C SER A 123 0.04 9.52 2.63
N VAL A 124 1.33 9.23 2.74
CA VAL A 124 2.39 9.90 1.96
C VAL A 124 2.26 9.55 0.47
N VAL A 125 1.94 8.29 0.11
CA VAL A 125 1.66 7.91 -1.29
C VAL A 125 0.53 8.76 -1.88
N ILE A 126 -0.57 8.93 -1.14
CA ILE A 126 -1.71 9.75 -1.59
C ILE A 126 -1.27 11.20 -1.81
N ALA A 127 -0.57 11.80 -0.85
CA ALA A 127 -0.11 13.18 -0.94
C ALA A 127 0.85 13.41 -2.12
N LEU A 128 1.85 12.54 -2.30
CA LEU A 128 2.81 12.63 -3.40
C LEU A 128 2.17 12.35 -4.76
N SER A 129 1.22 11.42 -4.83
CA SER A 129 0.47 11.14 -6.06
C SER A 129 -0.37 12.33 -6.48
N PHE A 130 -1.04 12.99 -5.54
CA PHE A 130 -1.79 14.21 -5.80
C PHE A 130 -0.88 15.34 -6.30
N ALA A 131 0.26 15.55 -5.64
CA ALA A 131 1.25 16.55 -6.06
C ALA A 131 1.80 16.27 -7.47
N GLY A 132 2.06 15.00 -7.79
CA GLY A 132 2.48 14.56 -9.13
C GLY A 132 1.43 14.84 -10.20
N LEU A 133 0.16 14.50 -9.94
CA LEU A 133 -0.97 14.79 -10.83
C LEU A 133 -1.13 16.28 -11.11
N TYR A 134 -1.06 17.10 -10.07
CA TYR A 134 -1.19 18.54 -10.19
C TYR A 134 -0.12 19.13 -11.12
N LYS A 135 1.12 18.65 -10.99
CA LYS A 135 2.23 19.10 -11.85
C LYS A 135 2.09 18.67 -13.31
N ILE A 136 1.62 17.44 -13.57
CA ILE A 136 1.34 16.99 -14.93
C ILE A 136 0.26 17.89 -15.57
N GLN A 137 -0.77 18.27 -14.82
CA GLN A 137 -1.82 19.17 -15.33
C GLN A 137 -1.29 20.56 -15.66
N GLN A 138 -0.41 21.13 -14.83
CA GLN A 138 0.22 22.42 -15.10
C GLN A 138 1.07 22.37 -16.38
N SER A 139 1.88 21.33 -16.56
CA SER A 139 2.72 21.17 -17.76
C SER A 139 1.88 21.08 -19.04
N VAL A 140 0.75 20.36 -19.00
CA VAL A 140 -0.16 20.24 -20.17
C VAL A 140 -0.86 21.58 -20.47
N ARG A 141 -1.21 22.37 -19.45
CA ARG A 141 -1.81 23.70 -19.66
C ARG A 141 -0.82 24.68 -20.28
N ALA A 142 0.44 24.68 -19.85
CA ALA A 142 1.48 25.54 -20.38
C ALA A 142 1.84 25.27 -21.86
N LEU A 143 1.55 24.07 -22.38
CA LEU A 143 1.75 23.70 -23.78
C LEU A 143 0.55 24.07 -24.69
N ARG A 144 -0.58 24.49 -24.11
CA ARG A 144 -1.78 24.88 -24.86
C ARG A 144 -1.96 26.39 -25.04
N VAL A 145 -1.09 27.17 -24.43
CA VAL A 145 -1.00 28.64 -24.57
C VAL A 145 0.15 28.98 -25.52
#